data_6c164612941620775da446a6ab305624
#
_entry.id   6c164612941620775da446a6ab305624
#
_cell.length_a   1.000
_cell.length_b   1.000
_cell.length_c   1.000
_cell.angle_alpha   90.00
_cell.angle_beta   90.00
_cell.angle_gamma   90.00
#
_symmetry.space_group_name_H-M   'P 1'
#
loop_
_entity.id
_entity.type
_entity.pdbx_description
1 polymer ?
#
loop_
_entity_poly.entity_id
_entity_poly.type
_entity_poly.pdbx_seq_one_letter_code
_entity_poly.pdbx_strand_id
1 'polypeptide(L)'
;MSILINEDTRVITQGITGKTGQFHTEKCQEYANGKNCFVAGVNPKKAGEKIFGIPIFASVKEAASQTGATVSVIYVPPPGAAAAIWEAVEANLDLAICITEGIPIRDMVEVRNKMRAKVAAGGKETLLLGPNCPGLITPDEIKIGIMPGHIHRKGRIGVVSRSGTLTYEAVAQVTEIGLGESTAVGIGGDPINGLKHIDIMRLFNEDPDTDAVIMIGEIGGPDEAEAARWCKANMKKPIVGFIAGVTAPAGKRMGHAGALISGGGDTAEAKLAVMEECGFKVTRNPSELAKLLKAML
;
A
#
# COMPACT_ATOMS: atom_id res chain seq x y z
N MET A 1 1.75 13.24 -12.65
CA MET A 1 0.63 12.34 -12.28
C MET A 1 1.16 11.37 -11.24
N SER A 2 0.30 10.69 -10.55
CA SER A 2 0.63 9.74 -9.48
C SER A 2 -0.28 8.54 -9.63
N ILE A 3 0.08 7.42 -9.03
CA ILE A 3 -0.78 6.24 -9.05
C ILE A 3 -1.68 6.20 -7.81
N LEU A 4 -2.92 5.73 -7.96
CA LEU A 4 -3.93 5.50 -6.92
C LEU A 4 -4.47 6.76 -6.22
N ILE A 5 -3.64 7.74 -5.88
CA ILE A 5 -4.01 8.95 -5.12
C ILE A 5 -3.27 10.19 -5.64
N ASN A 6 -3.88 11.37 -5.48
CA ASN A 6 -3.32 12.68 -5.84
C ASN A 6 -3.86 13.79 -4.91
N GLU A 7 -3.50 15.04 -5.18
CA GLU A 7 -3.93 16.21 -4.39
C GLU A 7 -5.44 16.46 -4.33
N ASP A 8 -6.21 15.90 -5.28
CA ASP A 8 -7.67 16.01 -5.33
C ASP A 8 -8.39 14.86 -4.63
N THR A 9 -7.65 13.85 -4.16
CA THR A 9 -8.21 12.67 -3.49
C THR A 9 -8.95 13.04 -2.22
N ARG A 10 -10.21 12.59 -2.08
CA ARG A 10 -11.05 12.84 -0.90
C ARG A 10 -11.18 11.59 -0.05
N VAL A 11 -10.76 11.71 1.22
CA VAL A 11 -10.51 10.57 2.11
C VAL A 11 -11.49 10.56 3.29
N ILE A 12 -12.05 9.37 3.55
CA ILE A 12 -12.77 9.03 4.78
C ILE A 12 -11.82 8.31 5.73
N THR A 13 -11.79 8.66 7.01
CA THR A 13 -11.08 7.90 8.04
C THR A 13 -12.04 7.03 8.85
N GLN A 14 -11.98 5.72 8.70
CA GLN A 14 -12.64 4.75 9.57
C GLN A 14 -11.75 4.47 10.78
N GLY A 15 -12.32 4.59 12.00
CA GLY A 15 -11.57 4.49 13.25
C GLY A 15 -10.96 5.81 13.72
N ILE A 16 -11.37 6.95 13.18
CA ILE A 16 -10.89 8.30 13.52
C ILE A 16 -11.02 8.64 15.01
N THR A 17 -11.92 8.01 15.75
CA THR A 17 -12.14 8.27 17.18
C THR A 17 -11.18 7.50 18.10
N GLY A 18 -10.42 6.56 17.57
CA GLY A 18 -9.37 5.82 18.29
C GLY A 18 -8.05 6.61 18.31
N LYS A 19 -7.18 6.36 19.30
CA LYS A 19 -5.89 7.06 19.45
C LYS A 19 -5.03 7.00 18.18
N THR A 20 -4.89 5.81 17.61
CA THR A 20 -4.11 5.59 16.36
C THR A 20 -4.72 6.34 15.18
N GLY A 21 -6.05 6.23 14.99
CA GLY A 21 -6.75 6.91 13.92
C GLY A 21 -6.64 8.43 14.02
N GLN A 22 -6.78 8.99 15.23
CA GLN A 22 -6.58 10.42 15.48
C GLN A 22 -5.18 10.87 15.13
N PHE A 23 -4.16 10.23 15.72
CA PHE A 23 -2.76 10.60 15.52
C PHE A 23 -2.36 10.61 14.03
N HIS A 24 -2.67 9.52 13.33
CA HIS A 24 -2.28 9.42 11.92
C HIS A 24 -3.12 10.31 11.00
N THR A 25 -4.40 10.53 11.30
CA THR A 25 -5.23 11.46 10.53
C THR A 25 -4.71 12.89 10.66
N GLU A 26 -4.35 13.33 11.87
CA GLU A 26 -3.72 14.64 12.11
C GLU A 26 -2.43 14.78 11.30
N LYS A 27 -1.52 13.78 11.37
CA LYS A 27 -0.27 13.77 10.60
C LYS A 27 -0.47 13.70 9.08
N CYS A 28 -1.57 13.13 8.62
CA CYS A 28 -1.94 13.17 7.21
C CYS A 28 -2.50 14.54 6.80
N GLN A 29 -3.28 15.20 7.66
CA GLN A 29 -3.75 16.57 7.41
C GLN A 29 -2.62 17.62 7.43
N GLU A 30 -1.59 17.41 8.24
CA GLU A 30 -0.41 18.30 8.28
C GLU A 30 0.47 18.18 7.03
N TYR A 31 0.34 17.09 6.26
CA TYR A 31 1.17 16.82 5.10
C TYR A 31 0.56 17.40 3.82
N ALA A 32 1.31 18.26 3.12
CA ALA A 32 0.95 18.84 1.82
C ALA A 32 -0.51 19.32 1.76
N ASN A 33 -1.33 18.79 0.84
CA ASN A 33 -2.74 19.16 0.68
C ASN A 33 -3.70 18.40 1.63
N GLY A 34 -3.19 17.69 2.63
CA GLY A 34 -3.96 16.80 3.50
C GLY A 34 -5.20 17.42 4.15
N LYS A 35 -5.16 18.72 4.51
CA LYS A 35 -6.34 19.41 5.08
C LYS A 35 -7.54 19.43 4.14
N ASN A 36 -7.31 19.51 2.84
CA ASN A 36 -8.36 19.51 1.83
C ASN A 36 -8.79 18.08 1.46
N CYS A 37 -7.88 17.12 1.61
CA CYS A 37 -8.10 15.72 1.24
C CYS A 37 -8.93 14.96 2.28
N PHE A 38 -8.64 15.12 3.57
CA PHE A 38 -9.33 14.40 4.65
C PHE A 38 -10.65 15.08 5.02
N VAL A 39 -11.75 14.58 4.45
CA VAL A 39 -13.06 15.27 4.44
C VAL A 39 -14.11 14.67 5.37
N ALA A 40 -13.92 13.44 5.84
CA ALA A 40 -14.88 12.74 6.69
C ALA A 40 -14.23 11.74 7.64
N GLY A 41 -14.84 11.53 8.79
CA GLY A 41 -14.60 10.40 9.66
C GLY A 41 -15.85 9.55 9.82
N VAL A 42 -15.71 8.30 10.24
CA VAL A 42 -16.85 7.40 10.49
C VAL A 42 -16.79 6.81 11.88
N ASN A 43 -17.85 7.03 12.62
CA ASN A 43 -18.18 6.34 13.88
C ASN A 43 -19.67 6.51 14.18
N PRO A 44 -20.49 5.43 14.16
CA PRO A 44 -21.93 5.54 14.39
C PRO A 44 -22.32 6.17 15.73
N LYS A 45 -21.50 5.97 16.77
CA LYS A 45 -21.78 6.50 18.13
C LYS A 45 -21.43 7.98 18.31
N LYS A 46 -20.71 8.56 17.35
CA LYS A 46 -20.19 9.95 17.39
C LYS A 46 -20.59 10.76 16.15
N ALA A 47 -21.57 10.29 15.41
CA ALA A 47 -22.12 11.00 14.27
C ALA A 47 -22.60 12.40 14.67
N GLY A 48 -22.26 13.42 13.87
CA GLY A 48 -22.55 14.82 14.14
C GLY A 48 -21.44 15.57 14.92
N GLU A 49 -20.49 14.86 15.55
CA GLU A 49 -19.30 15.48 16.16
C GLU A 49 -18.27 15.87 15.08
N LYS A 50 -17.22 16.59 15.48
CA LYS A 50 -16.04 16.88 14.65
C LYS A 50 -14.76 16.54 15.39
N ILE A 51 -13.75 16.00 14.65
CA ILE A 51 -12.38 15.78 15.14
C ILE A 51 -11.43 16.45 14.15
N PHE A 52 -10.54 17.33 14.61
CA PHE A 52 -9.62 18.12 13.77
C PHE A 52 -10.34 18.90 12.66
N GLY A 53 -11.58 19.35 12.91
CA GLY A 53 -12.42 20.00 11.91
C GLY A 53 -13.13 19.05 10.95
N ILE A 54 -12.80 17.75 10.95
CA ILE A 54 -13.41 16.71 10.11
C ILE A 54 -14.76 16.28 10.71
N PRO A 55 -15.87 16.35 9.94
CA PRO A 55 -17.17 15.87 10.39
C PRO A 55 -17.19 14.34 10.51
N ILE A 56 -17.89 13.84 11.54
CA ILE A 56 -18.07 12.41 11.78
C ILE A 56 -19.46 11.99 11.32
N PHE A 57 -19.53 10.97 10.49
CA PHE A 57 -20.76 10.38 9.96
C PHE A 57 -21.05 9.02 10.60
N ALA A 58 -22.29 8.57 10.47
CA ALA A 58 -22.71 7.27 10.99
C ALA A 58 -22.20 6.10 10.12
N SER A 59 -21.98 6.32 8.82
CA SER A 59 -21.54 5.30 7.88
C SER A 59 -20.66 5.86 6.77
N VAL A 60 -19.88 4.97 6.12
CA VAL A 60 -19.07 5.31 4.94
C VAL A 60 -19.95 5.77 3.79
N LYS A 61 -21.11 5.14 3.58
CA LYS A 61 -22.04 5.51 2.52
C LYS A 61 -22.55 6.94 2.69
N GLU A 62 -22.94 7.32 3.92
CA GLU A 62 -23.37 8.67 4.23
C GLU A 62 -22.24 9.68 4.02
N ALA A 63 -21.04 9.38 4.55
CA ALA A 63 -19.86 10.22 4.40
C ALA A 63 -19.51 10.45 2.93
N ALA A 64 -19.46 9.39 2.12
CA ALA A 64 -19.16 9.48 0.69
C ALA A 64 -20.19 10.32 -0.07
N SER A 65 -21.49 10.10 0.21
CA SER A 65 -22.59 10.85 -0.39
C SER A 65 -22.53 12.35 -0.11
N GLN A 66 -22.17 12.74 1.12
CA GLN A 66 -22.17 14.15 1.52
C GLN A 66 -20.87 14.89 1.19
N THR A 67 -19.76 14.17 1.07
CA THR A 67 -18.45 14.80 0.88
C THR A 67 -17.82 14.53 -0.49
N GLY A 68 -18.36 13.61 -1.26
CA GLY A 68 -17.76 13.16 -2.52
C GLY A 68 -16.46 12.37 -2.32
N ALA A 69 -16.25 11.78 -1.13
CA ALA A 69 -15.06 10.98 -0.86
C ALA A 69 -15.06 9.69 -1.67
N THR A 70 -13.89 9.34 -2.20
CA THR A 70 -13.66 8.16 -3.05
C THR A 70 -12.70 7.15 -2.43
N VAL A 71 -12.01 7.52 -1.35
CA VAL A 71 -11.02 6.68 -0.68
C VAL A 71 -11.36 6.56 0.81
N SER A 72 -11.14 5.38 1.39
CA SER A 72 -11.20 5.17 2.84
C SER A 72 -9.86 4.67 3.37
N VAL A 73 -9.38 5.26 4.48
CA VAL A 73 -8.29 4.71 5.28
C VAL A 73 -8.85 4.11 6.57
N ILE A 74 -8.40 2.89 6.90
CA ILE A 74 -8.99 2.06 7.96
C ILE A 74 -7.97 1.83 9.08
N TYR A 75 -8.27 2.37 10.26
CA TYR A 75 -7.56 2.16 11.53
C TYR A 75 -8.42 1.41 12.55
N VAL A 76 -9.51 0.80 12.10
CA VAL A 76 -10.43 0.03 12.94
C VAL A 76 -9.68 -1.19 13.51
N PRO A 77 -9.80 -1.51 14.81
CA PRO A 77 -9.16 -2.68 15.39
C PRO A 77 -9.49 -4.00 14.68
N PRO A 78 -8.60 -5.03 14.77
CA PRO A 78 -8.69 -6.26 13.98
C PRO A 78 -10.08 -6.94 13.95
N PRO A 79 -10.83 -7.05 15.06
CA PRO A 79 -12.15 -7.71 15.02
C PRO A 79 -13.18 -7.01 14.15
N GLY A 80 -13.02 -5.70 13.91
CA GLY A 80 -13.95 -4.90 13.10
C GLY A 80 -13.40 -4.50 11.72
N ALA A 81 -12.13 -4.77 11.45
CA ALA A 81 -11.47 -4.22 10.27
C ALA A 81 -11.99 -4.83 8.94
N ALA A 82 -12.29 -6.14 8.91
CA ALA A 82 -12.89 -6.78 7.75
C ALA A 82 -14.27 -6.19 7.42
N ALA A 83 -15.09 -5.91 8.44
CA ALA A 83 -16.38 -5.25 8.27
C ALA A 83 -16.20 -3.80 7.76
N ALA A 84 -15.18 -3.07 8.24
CA ALA A 84 -14.87 -1.73 7.76
C ALA A 84 -14.41 -1.73 6.29
N ILE A 85 -13.63 -2.72 5.86
CA ILE A 85 -13.29 -2.93 4.44
C ILE A 85 -14.57 -3.13 3.63
N TRP A 86 -15.45 -4.02 4.09
CA TRP A 86 -16.70 -4.31 3.38
C TRP A 86 -17.61 -3.09 3.29
N GLU A 87 -17.69 -2.27 4.32
CA GLU A 87 -18.48 -1.02 4.31
C GLU A 87 -17.97 -0.03 3.24
N ALA A 88 -16.65 0.09 3.06
CA ALA A 88 -16.07 0.89 1.99
C ALA A 88 -16.42 0.34 0.58
N VAL A 89 -16.42 -0.99 0.44
CA VAL A 89 -16.81 -1.69 -0.80
C VAL A 89 -18.29 -1.49 -1.12
N GLU A 90 -19.17 -1.60 -0.13
CA GLU A 90 -20.63 -1.36 -0.29
C GLU A 90 -20.94 0.09 -0.65
N ALA A 91 -20.16 1.04 -0.13
CA ALA A 91 -20.26 2.45 -0.47
C ALA A 91 -19.72 2.79 -1.88
N ASN A 92 -19.21 1.80 -2.63
CA ASN A 92 -18.63 1.97 -3.97
C ASN A 92 -17.44 2.96 -4.02
N LEU A 93 -16.62 2.98 -2.98
CA LEU A 93 -15.37 3.75 -3.03
C LEU A 93 -14.41 3.18 -4.09
N ASP A 94 -13.49 4.01 -4.57
CA ASP A 94 -12.47 3.58 -5.54
C ASP A 94 -11.39 2.74 -4.84
N LEU A 95 -10.98 3.14 -3.61
CA LEU A 95 -9.89 2.53 -2.88
C LEU A 95 -10.19 2.44 -1.38
N ALA A 96 -9.94 1.28 -0.79
CA ALA A 96 -9.88 1.05 0.65
C ALA A 96 -8.43 0.75 1.05
N ILE A 97 -7.89 1.47 2.03
CA ILE A 97 -6.52 1.33 2.54
C ILE A 97 -6.61 0.81 3.96
N CYS A 98 -6.29 -0.45 4.19
CA CYS A 98 -6.39 -1.08 5.50
C CYS A 98 -5.02 -1.14 6.19
N ILE A 99 -4.81 -0.27 7.19
CA ILE A 99 -3.58 -0.22 7.97
C ILE A 99 -3.51 -1.35 8.99
N THR A 100 -4.66 -1.79 9.47
CA THR A 100 -4.80 -2.74 10.57
C THR A 100 -4.09 -4.06 10.30
N GLU A 101 -3.26 -4.47 11.25
CA GLU A 101 -2.63 -5.79 11.35
C GLU A 101 -3.46 -6.73 12.22
N GLY A 102 -3.34 -8.04 11.99
CA GLY A 102 -3.92 -9.07 12.85
C GLY A 102 -5.40 -9.37 12.59
N ILE A 103 -5.91 -9.02 11.41
CA ILE A 103 -7.25 -9.44 10.98
C ILE A 103 -7.25 -10.97 10.83
N PRO A 104 -8.24 -11.70 11.40
CA PRO A 104 -8.34 -13.13 11.21
C PRO A 104 -8.36 -13.52 9.74
N ILE A 105 -7.56 -14.53 9.36
CA ILE A 105 -7.46 -14.99 7.96
C ILE A 105 -8.84 -15.34 7.40
N ARG A 106 -9.70 -15.99 8.19
CA ARG A 106 -11.06 -16.34 7.79
C ARG A 106 -11.87 -15.12 7.36
N ASP A 107 -11.78 -14.04 8.14
CA ASP A 107 -12.55 -12.80 7.88
C ASP A 107 -12.04 -12.13 6.60
N MET A 108 -10.71 -12.17 6.36
CA MET A 108 -10.14 -11.67 5.12
C MET A 108 -10.51 -12.51 3.89
N VAL A 109 -10.55 -13.84 4.01
CA VAL A 109 -11.05 -14.73 2.94
C VAL A 109 -12.51 -14.40 2.62
N GLU A 110 -13.35 -14.23 3.65
CA GLU A 110 -14.76 -13.90 3.47
C GLU A 110 -14.94 -12.56 2.76
N VAL A 111 -14.28 -11.49 3.22
CA VAL A 111 -14.42 -10.18 2.59
C VAL A 111 -13.88 -10.16 1.16
N ARG A 112 -12.76 -10.84 0.87
CA ARG A 112 -12.24 -10.96 -0.49
C ARG A 112 -13.18 -11.71 -1.43
N ASN A 113 -13.82 -12.76 -0.94
CA ASN A 113 -14.83 -13.49 -1.71
C ASN A 113 -16.07 -12.62 -1.99
N LYS A 114 -16.54 -11.85 -1.02
CA LYS A 114 -17.64 -10.88 -1.22
C LYS A 114 -17.27 -9.80 -2.24
N MET A 115 -16.04 -9.27 -2.21
CA MET A 115 -15.55 -8.31 -3.19
C MET A 115 -15.59 -8.88 -4.60
N ARG A 116 -15.07 -10.11 -4.79
CA ARG A 116 -15.09 -10.81 -6.09
C ARG A 116 -16.52 -11.07 -6.58
N ALA A 117 -17.40 -11.52 -5.69
CA ALA A 117 -18.80 -11.78 -6.02
C ALA A 117 -19.53 -10.49 -6.46
N LYS A 118 -19.27 -9.36 -5.80
CA LYS A 118 -19.83 -8.07 -6.19
C LYS A 118 -19.41 -7.67 -7.60
N VAL A 119 -18.14 -7.79 -7.95
CA VAL A 119 -17.62 -7.48 -9.29
C VAL A 119 -18.20 -8.45 -10.33
N ALA A 120 -18.25 -9.75 -10.04
CA ALA A 120 -18.84 -10.75 -10.90
C ALA A 120 -20.34 -10.51 -11.17
N ALA A 121 -21.04 -9.86 -10.24
CA ALA A 121 -22.45 -9.43 -10.40
C ALA A 121 -22.58 -8.08 -11.12
N GLY A 122 -21.51 -7.52 -11.69
CA GLY A 122 -21.51 -6.23 -12.41
C GLY A 122 -21.44 -5.00 -11.50
N GLY A 123 -21.15 -5.17 -10.20
CA GLY A 123 -20.95 -4.06 -9.28
C GLY A 123 -19.60 -3.38 -9.47
N LYS A 124 -19.49 -2.12 -9.03
CA LYS A 124 -18.23 -1.37 -9.08
C LYS A 124 -17.15 -2.08 -8.26
N GLU A 125 -15.98 -2.22 -8.84
CA GLU A 125 -14.78 -2.66 -8.14
C GLU A 125 -14.29 -1.58 -7.18
N THR A 126 -13.93 -1.98 -5.98
CA THR A 126 -13.17 -1.18 -5.02
C THR A 126 -11.81 -1.83 -4.85
N LEU A 127 -10.74 -1.12 -5.13
CA LEU A 127 -9.39 -1.60 -4.87
C LEU A 127 -9.14 -1.70 -3.36
N LEU A 128 -8.38 -2.69 -2.92
CA LEU A 128 -7.96 -2.85 -1.53
C LEU A 128 -6.44 -2.79 -1.44
N LEU A 129 -5.90 -1.86 -0.66
CA LEU A 129 -4.49 -1.82 -0.27
C LEU A 129 -4.34 -2.34 1.16
N GLY A 130 -3.44 -3.29 1.39
CA GLY A 130 -3.35 -3.99 2.67
C GLY A 130 -4.26 -5.23 2.73
N PRO A 131 -4.60 -5.74 3.93
CA PRO A 131 -4.31 -5.22 5.27
C PRO A 131 -2.83 -5.28 5.68
N ASN A 132 -2.54 -4.81 6.91
CA ASN A 132 -1.19 -4.77 7.47
C ASN A 132 -0.22 -4.00 6.56
N CYS A 133 -0.62 -2.80 6.14
CA CYS A 133 0.18 -1.96 5.25
C CYS A 133 0.46 -0.58 5.87
N PRO A 134 1.53 0.09 5.47
CA PRO A 134 1.81 1.45 5.94
C PRO A 134 1.00 2.53 5.20
N GLY A 135 0.21 2.15 4.19
CA GLY A 135 -0.46 3.08 3.30
C GLY A 135 0.37 3.46 2.08
N LEU A 136 0.16 4.66 1.59
CA LEU A 136 0.89 5.20 0.43
C LEU A 136 1.04 6.72 0.54
N ILE A 137 1.96 7.25 -0.25
CA ILE A 137 2.25 8.67 -0.31
C ILE A 137 2.62 9.08 -1.73
N THR A 138 2.01 10.15 -2.21
CA THR A 138 2.45 10.92 -3.37
C THR A 138 3.11 12.19 -2.84
N PRO A 139 4.45 12.29 -2.92
CA PRO A 139 5.17 13.40 -2.29
C PRO A 139 4.71 14.77 -2.78
N ASP A 140 4.60 15.72 -1.84
CA ASP A 140 4.10 17.09 -2.01
C ASP A 140 2.61 17.20 -2.39
N GLU A 141 1.89 16.09 -2.51
CA GLU A 141 0.47 16.06 -2.83
C GLU A 141 -0.36 15.54 -1.65
N ILE A 142 -0.20 14.27 -1.29
CA ILE A 142 -1.01 13.62 -0.26
C ILE A 142 -0.29 12.44 0.38
N LYS A 143 -0.54 12.25 1.68
CA LYS A 143 -0.13 11.08 2.46
C LYS A 143 -1.36 10.40 3.05
N ILE A 144 -1.52 9.09 2.87
CA ILE A 144 -2.58 8.29 3.49
C ILE A 144 -1.95 7.10 4.20
N GLY A 145 -2.10 7.04 5.53
CA GLY A 145 -1.54 5.98 6.36
C GLY A 145 -0.46 6.46 7.33
N ILE A 146 0.50 5.60 7.61
CA ILE A 146 1.47 5.79 8.70
C ILE A 146 2.88 6.13 8.24
N MET A 147 3.15 6.21 6.94
CA MET A 147 4.48 6.55 6.41
C MET A 147 4.96 7.91 6.94
N PRO A 148 6.26 8.06 7.29
CA PRO A 148 6.82 9.34 7.74
C PRO A 148 7.00 10.30 6.54
N GLY A 149 6.19 11.36 6.47
CA GLY A 149 6.17 12.29 5.32
C GLY A 149 7.51 13.00 5.07
N HIS A 150 8.27 13.28 6.12
CA HIS A 150 9.51 14.08 6.05
C HIS A 150 10.69 13.40 5.34
N ILE A 151 10.63 12.08 5.10
CA ILE A 151 11.68 11.36 4.36
C ILE A 151 11.40 11.32 2.85
N HIS A 152 10.20 11.72 2.43
CA HIS A 152 9.77 11.68 1.03
C HIS A 152 10.04 13.00 0.33
N ARG A 153 10.36 12.92 -0.94
CA ARG A 153 10.58 14.07 -1.83
C ARG A 153 9.94 13.78 -3.18
N LYS A 154 9.29 14.79 -3.79
CA LYS A 154 8.73 14.67 -5.14
C LYS A 154 9.82 14.37 -6.17
N GLY A 155 9.59 13.35 -6.96
CA GLY A 155 10.48 12.89 -8.01
C GLY A 155 9.81 11.89 -8.95
N ARG A 156 10.58 10.96 -9.50
CA ARG A 156 10.13 10.08 -10.58
C ARG A 156 10.40 8.59 -10.32
N ILE A 157 10.66 8.22 -9.06
CA ILE A 157 10.93 6.82 -8.69
C ILE A 157 9.68 6.21 -8.05
N GLY A 158 9.17 5.14 -8.62
CA GLY A 158 8.14 4.31 -7.98
C GLY A 158 8.76 3.41 -6.91
N VAL A 159 8.09 3.30 -5.75
CA VAL A 159 8.50 2.36 -4.70
C VAL A 159 7.32 1.49 -4.32
N VAL A 160 7.47 0.18 -4.40
CA VAL A 160 6.47 -0.80 -3.94
C VAL A 160 7.10 -1.82 -3.01
N SER A 161 6.48 -2.05 -1.85
CA SER A 161 7.03 -2.93 -0.82
C SER A 161 5.94 -3.64 0.00
N ARG A 162 6.23 -4.87 0.44
CA ARG A 162 5.43 -5.55 1.47
C ARG A 162 5.75 -5.02 2.87
N SER A 163 6.98 -4.58 3.09
CA SER A 163 7.48 -4.12 4.38
C SER A 163 7.39 -2.60 4.53
N GLY A 164 6.76 -2.12 5.58
CA GLY A 164 6.78 -0.70 5.93
C GLY A 164 8.19 -0.18 6.17
N THR A 165 8.97 -0.85 7.01
CA THR A 165 10.33 -0.45 7.38
C THR A 165 11.27 -0.38 6.17
N LEU A 166 11.24 -1.39 5.30
CA LEU A 166 12.07 -1.39 4.09
C LEU A 166 11.60 -0.37 3.05
N THR A 167 10.32 -0.02 3.04
CA THR A 167 9.83 1.12 2.25
C THR A 167 10.51 2.40 2.70
N TYR A 168 10.56 2.66 4.02
CA TYR A 168 11.18 3.87 4.56
C TYR A 168 12.68 3.93 4.29
N GLU A 169 13.37 2.80 4.40
CA GLU A 169 14.79 2.68 4.06
C GLU A 169 15.05 3.02 2.58
N ALA A 170 14.29 2.44 1.66
CA ALA A 170 14.43 2.70 0.22
C ALA A 170 14.15 4.17 -0.12
N VAL A 171 13.06 4.73 0.42
CA VAL A 171 12.66 6.12 0.21
C VAL A 171 13.71 7.09 0.74
N ALA A 172 14.22 6.86 1.96
CA ALA A 172 15.29 7.70 2.53
C ALA A 172 16.52 7.72 1.63
N GLN A 173 16.98 6.55 1.14
CA GLN A 173 18.10 6.46 0.22
C GLN A 173 17.83 7.21 -1.10
N VAL A 174 16.65 7.07 -1.69
CA VAL A 174 16.26 7.76 -2.93
C VAL A 174 16.32 9.26 -2.74
N THR A 175 15.81 9.76 -1.62
CA THR A 175 15.83 11.18 -1.27
C THR A 175 17.24 11.70 -1.01
N GLU A 176 18.08 10.95 -0.26
CA GLU A 176 19.46 11.32 0.07
C GLU A 176 20.35 11.47 -1.16
N ILE A 177 20.17 10.65 -2.19
CA ILE A 177 20.95 10.75 -3.44
C ILE A 177 20.42 11.82 -4.42
N GLY A 178 19.43 12.62 -3.99
CA GLY A 178 18.87 13.74 -4.74
C GLY A 178 17.83 13.37 -5.78
N LEU A 179 17.33 12.13 -5.78
CA LEU A 179 16.17 11.69 -6.52
C LEU A 179 14.88 12.01 -5.72
N GLY A 180 13.80 11.34 -6.00
CA GLY A 180 12.55 11.47 -5.26
C GLY A 180 11.52 10.50 -5.82
N GLU A 181 10.39 10.34 -5.13
CA GLU A 181 9.38 9.38 -5.50
C GLU A 181 8.26 10.02 -6.33
N SER A 182 7.75 9.27 -7.34
CA SER A 182 6.46 9.55 -7.96
C SER A 182 5.33 9.12 -7.03
N THR A 183 5.41 7.91 -6.50
CA THR A 183 4.54 7.38 -5.45
C THR A 183 5.27 6.28 -4.69
N ALA A 184 5.13 6.24 -3.37
CA ALA A 184 5.57 5.12 -2.53
C ALA A 184 4.35 4.36 -2.01
N VAL A 185 4.31 3.04 -2.25
CA VAL A 185 3.17 2.16 -1.92
C VAL A 185 3.63 1.00 -1.06
N GLY A 186 3.03 0.87 0.12
CA GLY A 186 3.15 -0.33 0.93
C GLY A 186 1.95 -1.23 0.75
N ILE A 187 2.15 -2.45 0.25
CA ILE A 187 1.06 -3.38 -0.04
C ILE A 187 0.68 -4.29 1.13
N GLY A 188 1.52 -4.33 2.17
CA GLY A 188 1.26 -5.11 3.38
C GLY A 188 1.81 -6.54 3.36
N GLY A 189 2.02 -7.09 4.57
CA GLY A 189 2.64 -8.39 4.80
C GLY A 189 1.68 -9.53 5.12
N ASP A 190 0.37 -9.33 5.04
CA ASP A 190 -0.62 -10.38 5.31
C ASP A 190 -0.77 -11.34 4.12
N PRO A 191 -1.07 -12.63 4.38
CA PRO A 191 -1.18 -13.65 3.31
C PRO A 191 -2.42 -13.44 2.43
N ILE A 192 -3.49 -12.85 2.96
CA ILE A 192 -4.72 -12.52 2.24
C ILE A 192 -4.82 -11.01 2.13
N ASN A 193 -4.19 -10.45 1.13
CA ASN A 193 -4.18 -9.02 0.84
C ASN A 193 -5.03 -8.62 -0.38
N GLY A 194 -5.09 -7.34 -0.63
CA GLY A 194 -5.73 -6.74 -1.80
C GLY A 194 -4.82 -6.68 -3.01
N LEU A 195 -4.31 -5.46 -3.30
CA LEU A 195 -3.35 -5.20 -4.38
C LEU A 195 -2.03 -5.92 -4.11
N LYS A 196 -1.45 -6.48 -5.17
CA LYS A 196 -0.19 -7.19 -5.19
C LYS A 196 0.90 -6.40 -5.90
N HIS A 197 2.14 -6.88 -5.85
CA HIS A 197 3.24 -6.26 -6.59
C HIS A 197 2.89 -6.07 -8.08
N ILE A 198 2.34 -7.09 -8.73
CA ILE A 198 2.00 -7.02 -10.16
C ILE A 198 1.01 -5.89 -10.48
N ASP A 199 0.03 -5.64 -9.59
CA ASP A 199 -0.98 -4.59 -9.79
C ASP A 199 -0.33 -3.20 -9.71
N ILE A 200 0.55 -2.98 -8.74
CA ILE A 200 1.28 -1.73 -8.58
C ILE A 200 2.30 -1.53 -9.71
N MET A 201 2.99 -2.59 -10.14
CA MET A 201 3.92 -2.52 -11.27
C MET A 201 3.22 -2.15 -12.58
N ARG A 202 1.98 -2.60 -12.81
CA ARG A 202 1.16 -2.18 -13.94
C ARG A 202 0.89 -0.67 -13.91
N LEU A 203 0.47 -0.17 -12.76
CA LEU A 203 0.22 1.27 -12.59
C LEU A 203 1.49 2.10 -12.81
N PHE A 204 2.64 1.70 -12.27
CA PHE A 204 3.90 2.38 -12.51
C PHE A 204 4.36 2.30 -13.97
N ASN A 205 4.06 1.21 -14.66
CA ASN A 205 4.38 1.10 -16.08
C ASN A 205 3.60 2.12 -16.93
N GLU A 206 2.34 2.34 -16.59
CA GLU A 206 1.44 3.27 -17.29
C GLU A 206 1.68 4.74 -16.88
N ASP A 207 2.24 5.00 -15.70
CA ASP A 207 2.47 6.35 -15.20
C ASP A 207 3.64 7.05 -15.93
N PRO A 208 3.38 8.14 -16.68
CA PRO A 208 4.43 8.86 -17.40
C PRO A 208 5.41 9.60 -16.49
N ASP A 209 5.06 9.81 -15.22
CA ASP A 209 5.90 10.48 -14.24
C ASP A 209 6.76 9.51 -13.40
N THR A 210 6.66 8.22 -13.68
CA THR A 210 7.55 7.19 -13.10
C THR A 210 8.58 6.75 -14.13
N ASP A 211 9.87 6.97 -13.86
CA ASP A 211 10.98 6.61 -14.75
C ASP A 211 11.59 5.25 -14.41
N ALA A 212 11.62 4.89 -13.13
CA ALA A 212 12.18 3.64 -12.65
C ALA A 212 11.47 3.19 -11.36
N VAL A 213 11.63 1.92 -10.96
CA VAL A 213 10.93 1.36 -9.80
C VAL A 213 11.89 0.59 -8.88
N ILE A 214 11.68 0.72 -7.58
CA ILE A 214 12.23 -0.16 -6.56
C ILE A 214 11.11 -1.10 -6.10
N MET A 215 11.30 -2.41 -6.28
CA MET A 215 10.39 -3.46 -5.87
C MET A 215 10.98 -4.27 -4.72
N ILE A 216 10.34 -4.21 -3.55
CA ILE A 216 10.78 -4.89 -2.33
C ILE A 216 9.77 -5.94 -1.94
N GLY A 217 10.25 -7.18 -1.87
CA GLY A 217 9.47 -8.33 -1.42
C GLY A 217 10.09 -9.03 -0.21
N GLU A 218 9.56 -10.18 0.09
CA GLU A 218 10.01 -11.04 1.17
C GLU A 218 9.79 -12.51 0.82
N ILE A 219 10.29 -13.41 1.65
CA ILE A 219 10.00 -14.85 1.53
C ILE A 219 8.50 -15.14 1.63
N GLY A 220 8.07 -16.25 1.06
CA GLY A 220 6.68 -16.72 1.07
C GLY A 220 5.83 -16.23 -0.10
N GLY A 221 5.01 -17.13 -0.62
CA GLY A 221 4.13 -16.90 -1.76
C GLY A 221 4.83 -16.61 -3.09
N PRO A 222 4.07 -16.53 -4.19
CA PRO A 222 4.61 -16.39 -5.55
C PRO A 222 4.64 -14.95 -6.07
N ASP A 223 4.06 -13.99 -5.37
CA ASP A 223 3.64 -12.68 -5.90
C ASP A 223 4.79 -11.89 -6.56
N GLU A 224 5.99 -11.90 -5.97
CA GLU A 224 7.16 -11.17 -6.50
C GLU A 224 7.67 -11.81 -7.80
N ALA A 225 7.69 -13.15 -7.87
CA ALA A 225 8.09 -13.86 -9.07
C ALA A 225 7.07 -13.70 -10.21
N GLU A 226 5.78 -13.67 -9.90
CA GLU A 226 4.72 -13.38 -10.87
C GLU A 226 4.85 -11.95 -11.42
N ALA A 227 5.07 -10.98 -10.54
CA ALA A 227 5.29 -9.59 -10.92
C ALA A 227 6.54 -9.45 -11.82
N ALA A 228 7.66 -10.11 -11.48
CA ALA A 228 8.88 -10.06 -12.26
C ALA A 228 8.68 -10.61 -13.68
N ARG A 229 8.00 -11.74 -13.83
CA ARG A 229 7.70 -12.32 -15.15
C ARG A 229 6.80 -11.40 -15.98
N TRP A 230 5.81 -10.77 -15.34
CA TRP A 230 4.96 -9.80 -16.03
C TRP A 230 5.76 -8.58 -16.48
N CYS A 231 6.63 -8.03 -15.63
CA CYS A 231 7.50 -6.89 -15.95
C CYS A 231 8.42 -7.21 -17.13
N LYS A 232 9.04 -8.39 -17.20
CA LYS A 232 9.88 -8.82 -18.33
C LYS A 232 9.14 -8.71 -19.67
N ALA A 233 7.85 -9.03 -19.69
CA ALA A 233 7.07 -9.03 -20.93
C ALA A 233 6.51 -7.64 -21.29
N ASN A 234 6.29 -6.74 -20.33
CA ASN A 234 5.46 -5.56 -20.51
C ASN A 234 6.14 -4.23 -20.15
N MET A 235 7.19 -4.24 -19.31
CA MET A 235 7.76 -3.03 -18.75
C MET A 235 9.18 -2.76 -19.30
N LYS A 236 9.43 -1.50 -19.70
CA LYS A 236 10.75 -1.07 -20.18
C LYS A 236 11.50 -0.22 -19.17
N LYS A 237 10.82 0.23 -18.11
CA LYS A 237 11.42 1.07 -17.08
C LYS A 237 12.42 0.25 -16.25
N PRO A 238 13.58 0.79 -15.86
CA PRO A 238 14.53 0.12 -14.99
C PRO A 238 13.90 -0.29 -13.65
N ILE A 239 14.24 -1.49 -13.16
CA ILE A 239 13.71 -2.01 -11.89
C ILE A 239 14.86 -2.52 -11.04
N VAL A 240 14.93 -2.06 -9.79
CA VAL A 240 15.78 -2.66 -8.76
C VAL A 240 14.91 -3.52 -7.84
N GLY A 241 15.37 -4.75 -7.60
CA GLY A 241 14.69 -5.75 -6.78
C GLY A 241 15.43 -6.10 -5.50
N PHE A 242 14.69 -6.28 -4.42
CA PHE A 242 15.20 -6.80 -3.15
C PHE A 242 14.19 -7.76 -2.53
N ILE A 243 14.67 -8.88 -1.98
CA ILE A 243 13.85 -9.84 -1.25
C ILE A 243 14.43 -10.02 0.16
N ALA A 244 13.63 -9.68 1.16
CA ALA A 244 13.99 -9.91 2.57
C ALA A 244 13.92 -11.40 2.93
N GLY A 245 14.79 -11.83 3.85
CA GLY A 245 14.74 -13.17 4.43
C GLY A 245 15.70 -14.19 3.81
N VAL A 246 16.82 -13.75 3.21
CA VAL A 246 17.87 -14.66 2.66
C VAL A 246 18.34 -15.69 3.69
N THR A 247 18.43 -15.33 4.97
CA THR A 247 18.87 -16.21 6.06
C THR A 247 17.71 -16.86 6.82
N ALA A 248 16.48 -16.71 6.34
CA ALA A 248 15.31 -17.24 7.03
C ALA A 248 15.26 -18.77 6.96
N PRO A 249 15.06 -19.48 8.08
CA PRO A 249 14.92 -20.92 8.06
C PRO A 249 13.54 -21.32 7.48
N ALA A 250 13.52 -22.44 6.75
CA ALA A 250 12.26 -23.01 6.22
C ALA A 250 11.29 -23.36 7.37
N GLY A 251 10.00 -23.20 7.12
CA GLY A 251 8.94 -23.56 8.06
C GLY A 251 8.80 -22.62 9.27
N LYS A 252 9.59 -21.53 9.35
CA LYS A 252 9.48 -20.53 10.41
C LYS A 252 8.91 -19.22 9.86
N ARG A 253 7.86 -18.71 10.49
CA ARG A 253 7.30 -17.39 10.21
C ARG A 253 8.28 -16.29 10.62
N MET A 254 8.54 -15.35 9.71
CA MET A 254 9.51 -14.27 9.90
C MET A 254 8.84 -12.89 9.91
N GLY A 255 8.33 -12.47 11.08
CA GLY A 255 7.64 -11.19 11.23
C GLY A 255 6.23 -11.22 10.64
N HIS A 256 6.08 -10.88 9.38
CA HIS A 256 4.80 -10.86 8.69
C HIS A 256 4.12 -12.25 8.63
N ALA A 257 2.79 -12.26 8.67
CA ALA A 257 2.02 -13.50 8.61
C ALA A 257 2.21 -14.23 7.28
N GLY A 258 2.49 -13.52 6.18
CA GLY A 258 2.79 -14.07 4.86
C GLY A 258 4.24 -14.48 4.65
N ALA A 259 5.16 -14.08 5.54
CA ALA A 259 6.58 -14.36 5.41
C ALA A 259 6.94 -15.75 5.97
N LEU A 260 6.55 -16.80 5.25
CA LEU A 260 6.77 -18.20 5.60
C LEU A 260 7.19 -18.99 4.35
N ILE A 261 8.36 -19.63 4.40
CA ILE A 261 8.80 -20.53 3.34
C ILE A 261 8.02 -21.85 3.45
N SER A 262 7.18 -22.12 2.47
CA SER A 262 6.35 -23.34 2.39
C SER A 262 6.75 -24.28 1.23
N GLY A 263 7.54 -23.77 0.27
CA GLY A 263 8.02 -24.51 -0.90
C GLY A 263 9.36 -24.02 -1.42
N GLY A 264 9.90 -24.65 -2.45
CA GLY A 264 11.23 -24.29 -2.98
C GLY A 264 11.27 -22.99 -3.77
N GLY A 265 10.13 -22.53 -4.30
CA GLY A 265 10.04 -21.34 -5.15
C GLY A 265 9.76 -20.03 -4.39
N ASP A 266 9.52 -20.12 -3.09
CA ASP A 266 9.14 -18.98 -2.23
C ASP A 266 10.25 -18.52 -1.26
N THR A 267 11.46 -19.07 -1.42
CA THR A 267 12.67 -18.59 -0.75
C THR A 267 13.15 -17.27 -1.36
N ALA A 268 13.91 -16.51 -0.59
CA ALA A 268 14.50 -15.26 -1.09
C ALA A 268 15.41 -15.51 -2.32
N GLU A 269 16.26 -16.53 -2.27
CA GLU A 269 17.18 -16.86 -3.36
C GLU A 269 16.42 -17.25 -4.64
N ALA A 270 15.38 -18.08 -4.54
CA ALA A 270 14.58 -18.46 -5.69
C ALA A 270 13.89 -17.24 -6.35
N LYS A 271 13.34 -16.33 -5.53
CA LYS A 271 12.71 -15.11 -6.05
C LYS A 271 13.72 -14.15 -6.67
N LEU A 272 14.90 -13.96 -6.04
CA LEU A 272 15.97 -13.13 -6.59
C LEU A 272 16.47 -13.68 -7.93
N ALA A 273 16.64 -15.00 -8.05
CA ALA A 273 17.02 -15.63 -9.32
C ALA A 273 16.00 -15.36 -10.44
N VAL A 274 14.68 -15.48 -10.12
CA VAL A 274 13.62 -15.14 -11.09
C VAL A 274 13.64 -13.67 -11.47
N MET A 275 13.88 -12.76 -10.52
CA MET A 275 14.01 -11.33 -10.81
C MET A 275 15.18 -11.05 -11.74
N GLU A 276 16.36 -11.64 -11.49
CA GLU A 276 17.55 -11.52 -12.36
C GLU A 276 17.27 -12.04 -13.78
N GLU A 277 16.68 -13.22 -13.91
CA GLU A 277 16.25 -13.79 -15.21
C GLU A 277 15.22 -12.89 -15.93
N CYS A 278 14.46 -12.12 -15.18
CA CYS A 278 13.47 -11.17 -15.70
C CYS A 278 14.07 -9.78 -16.00
N GLY A 279 15.37 -9.58 -15.80
CA GLY A 279 16.07 -8.32 -16.15
C GLY A 279 16.07 -7.27 -15.04
N PHE A 280 15.66 -7.62 -13.82
CA PHE A 280 15.81 -6.74 -12.67
C PHE A 280 17.27 -6.65 -12.23
N LYS A 281 17.72 -5.49 -11.81
CA LYS A 281 18.94 -5.37 -11.05
C LYS A 281 18.64 -5.70 -9.59
N VAL A 282 19.21 -6.77 -9.05
CA VAL A 282 18.94 -7.20 -7.68
C VAL A 282 20.10 -6.91 -6.73
N THR A 283 19.79 -6.77 -5.45
CA THR A 283 20.78 -6.72 -4.37
C THR A 283 20.33 -7.58 -3.19
N ARG A 284 21.29 -8.06 -2.41
CA ARG A 284 21.06 -8.71 -1.11
C ARG A 284 21.30 -7.75 0.07
N ASN A 285 21.75 -6.54 -0.24
CA ASN A 285 21.99 -5.49 0.75
C ASN A 285 20.97 -4.35 0.54
N PRO A 286 20.00 -4.17 1.46
CA PRO A 286 18.97 -3.14 1.30
C PRO A 286 19.53 -1.72 1.25
N SER A 287 20.74 -1.46 1.80
CA SER A 287 21.37 -0.13 1.76
C SER A 287 21.93 0.27 0.39
N GLU A 288 21.84 -0.60 -0.61
CA GLU A 288 22.35 -0.34 -1.97
C GLU A 288 21.26 -0.02 -3.00
N LEU A 289 19.99 -0.07 -2.61
CA LEU A 289 18.84 0.04 -3.51
C LEU A 289 18.89 1.27 -4.40
N ALA A 290 18.99 2.45 -3.80
CA ALA A 290 18.98 3.69 -4.55
C ALA A 290 20.27 3.91 -5.36
N LYS A 291 21.41 3.44 -4.85
CA LYS A 291 22.70 3.51 -5.57
C LYS A 291 22.66 2.68 -6.86
N LEU A 292 22.12 1.45 -6.78
CA LEU A 292 21.95 0.61 -7.95
C LEU A 292 20.98 1.22 -8.96
N LEU A 293 19.86 1.79 -8.48
CA LEU A 293 18.89 2.45 -9.34
C LEU A 293 19.51 3.62 -10.07
N LYS A 294 20.27 4.48 -9.36
CA LYS A 294 20.93 5.66 -9.95
C LYS A 294 21.93 5.29 -11.06
N ALA A 295 22.56 4.12 -10.96
CA ALA A 295 23.48 3.65 -11.98
C ALA A 295 22.79 3.14 -13.27
N MET A 296 21.45 3.01 -13.24
CA MET A 296 20.61 2.56 -14.38
C MET A 296 19.89 3.72 -15.08
N LEU A 297 19.82 4.89 -14.43
CA LEU A 297 19.23 6.13 -14.97
C LEU A 297 20.25 6.95 -15.75
#